data_c0ccc795ebc593baa437d36e5dbbd474
#
_entry.id   c0ccc795ebc593baa437d36e5dbbd474
#
_cell.length_a   1.000
_cell.length_b   1.000
_cell.length_c   1.000
_cell.angle_alpha   90.00
_cell.angle_beta   90.00
_cell.angle_gamma   90.00
#
_symmetry.space_group_name_H-M   'P 1'
#
loop_
_entity.id
_entity.type
_entity.pdbx_description
1 polymer ?
#
loop_
_entity_poly.entity_id
_entity_poly.type
_entity_poly.pdbx_seq_one_letter_code
_entity_poly.pdbx_strand_id
1 'polypeptide(L)'
;MYKATWLAFKLGRLAVRIVPHRWLFAFSDAMANAGFALARGFRLKSISNIGVAMADRMDRGMASVTARRSLRSFFRACVEITIALESSEEQLRAEMPIAGLKYLDAALAKGNGVIVLSAHLGNFFLVGTRLAIEGYPAHVLVSPPRDPRFAELMDEVRLQAWQRTIRARPRRAALQALNTVLRRNEIAIVVADEYRDGRGIPVPLFGGNVNARRGPATLALRTGAAIVPALLVRQPDDGLKLIIEPELELARSGKSKNEVRESTLRITQWLERTVRAYPDQWNWTNIQWQGGSDLESAAKEHRLQRLSR
;
A
#
# COMPACT_ATOMS: atom_id res chain seq x y z
N MET A 1 18.25 18.37 4.76
CA MET A 1 16.95 17.69 4.60
C MET A 1 16.41 17.16 5.94
N TYR A 2 17.15 16.33 6.70
CA TYR A 2 16.65 15.76 7.97
C TYR A 2 16.09 16.79 8.96
N LYS A 3 16.84 17.87 9.29
CA LYS A 3 16.38 18.91 10.24
C LYS A 3 15.06 19.56 9.81
N ALA A 4 14.88 19.83 8.52
CA ALA A 4 13.65 20.41 7.99
C ALA A 4 12.48 19.44 8.11
N THR A 5 12.67 18.17 7.78
CA THR A 5 11.64 17.13 7.90
C THR A 5 11.27 16.90 9.36
N TRP A 6 12.26 16.84 10.26
CA TRP A 6 12.02 16.72 11.70
C TRP A 6 11.25 17.91 12.26
N LEU A 7 11.63 19.15 11.87
CA LEU A 7 10.90 20.35 12.27
C LEU A 7 9.46 20.35 11.73
N ALA A 8 9.29 20.01 10.45
CA ALA A 8 7.96 19.91 9.84
C ALA A 8 7.08 18.88 10.56
N PHE A 9 7.65 17.73 10.96
CA PHE A 9 6.96 16.72 11.75
C PHE A 9 6.52 17.25 13.11
N LYS A 10 7.42 17.94 13.84
CA LYS A 10 7.10 18.57 15.14
C LYS A 10 6.02 19.64 15.02
N LEU A 11 6.12 20.49 14.00
CA LEU A 11 5.11 21.53 13.73
C LEU A 11 3.77 20.91 13.33
N GLY A 12 3.78 19.82 12.54
CA GLY A 12 2.58 19.06 12.19
C GLY A 12 1.88 18.51 13.44
N ARG A 13 2.61 17.91 14.36
CA ARG A 13 2.03 17.42 15.63
C ARG A 13 1.44 18.55 16.49
N LEU A 14 2.13 19.70 16.57
CA LEU A 14 1.58 20.85 17.27
C LEU A 14 0.30 21.36 16.58
N ALA A 15 0.31 21.45 15.26
CA ALA A 15 -0.85 21.89 14.49
C ALA A 15 -2.07 20.98 14.71
N VAL A 16 -1.89 19.67 14.76
CA VAL A 16 -2.99 18.71 15.03
C VAL A 16 -3.65 18.96 16.38
N ARG A 17 -2.90 19.41 17.39
CA ARG A 17 -3.41 19.69 18.75
C ARG A 17 -4.23 20.98 18.85
N ILE A 18 -3.97 21.98 17.99
CA ILE A 18 -4.54 23.32 18.11
C ILE A 18 -5.44 23.74 16.96
N VAL A 19 -5.29 23.09 15.79
CA VAL A 19 -6.05 23.44 14.58
C VAL A 19 -7.16 22.41 14.37
N PRO A 20 -8.42 22.82 14.17
CA PRO A 20 -9.50 21.88 13.82
C PRO A 20 -9.13 21.03 12.59
N HIS A 21 -9.33 19.72 12.65
CA HIS A 21 -8.88 18.77 11.61
C HIS A 21 -9.39 19.13 10.21
N ARG A 22 -10.60 19.71 10.09
CA ARG A 22 -11.14 20.19 8.81
C ARG A 22 -10.23 21.18 8.08
N TRP A 23 -9.53 22.05 8.82
CA TRP A 23 -8.59 23.01 8.23
C TRP A 23 -7.26 22.37 7.84
N LEU A 24 -6.81 21.37 8.59
CA LEU A 24 -5.64 20.57 8.25
C LEU A 24 -5.88 19.79 6.94
N PHE A 25 -7.06 19.18 6.79
CA PHE A 25 -7.44 18.51 5.54
C PHE A 25 -7.60 19.49 4.37
N ALA A 26 -8.21 20.68 4.59
CA ALA A 26 -8.32 21.70 3.56
C ALA A 26 -6.93 22.20 3.09
N PHE A 27 -6.00 22.41 4.02
CA PHE A 27 -4.62 22.77 3.72
C PHE A 27 -3.90 21.65 2.96
N SER A 28 -4.04 20.41 3.42
CA SER A 28 -3.51 19.21 2.76
C SER A 28 -4.00 19.09 1.31
N ASP A 29 -5.29 19.33 1.07
CA ASP A 29 -5.91 19.32 -0.25
C ASP A 29 -5.36 20.42 -1.15
N ALA A 30 -5.18 21.63 -0.61
CA ALA A 30 -4.58 22.75 -1.34
C ALA A 30 -3.12 22.45 -1.73
N MET A 31 -2.34 21.87 -0.79
CA MET A 31 -0.96 21.44 -1.05
C MET A 31 -0.89 20.33 -2.10
N ALA A 32 -1.80 19.36 -2.06
CA ALA A 32 -1.88 18.28 -3.05
C ALA A 32 -2.22 18.84 -4.45
N ASN A 33 -3.14 19.78 -4.54
CA ASN A 33 -3.51 20.44 -5.80
C ASN A 33 -2.35 21.26 -6.37
N ALA A 34 -1.66 22.05 -5.54
CA ALA A 34 -0.46 22.78 -5.93
C ALA A 34 0.66 21.83 -6.38
N GLY A 35 0.91 20.76 -5.61
CA GLY A 35 1.88 19.72 -5.95
C GLY A 35 1.56 19.04 -7.28
N PHE A 36 0.29 18.74 -7.55
CA PHE A 36 -0.15 18.16 -8.83
C PHE A 36 0.06 19.11 -10.01
N ALA A 37 -0.15 20.42 -9.81
CA ALA A 37 0.10 21.42 -10.82
C ALA A 37 1.60 21.58 -11.13
N LEU A 38 2.44 21.63 -10.10
CA LEU A 38 3.87 21.91 -10.21
C LEU A 38 4.70 20.66 -10.58
N ALA A 39 4.37 19.48 -10.03
CA ALA A 39 5.11 18.25 -10.24
C ALA A 39 4.75 17.57 -11.57
N ARG A 40 5.20 18.17 -12.70
CA ARG A 40 4.87 17.69 -14.07
C ARG A 40 5.22 16.22 -14.28
N GLY A 41 6.38 15.76 -13.80
CA GLY A 41 6.82 14.37 -13.96
C GLY A 41 5.89 13.37 -13.26
N PHE A 42 5.51 13.66 -12.01
CA PHE A 42 4.53 12.86 -11.27
C PHE A 42 3.19 12.81 -12.00
N ARG A 43 2.68 13.99 -12.39
CA ARG A 43 1.38 14.12 -13.07
C ARG A 43 1.33 13.32 -14.36
N LEU A 44 2.31 13.48 -15.25
CA LEU A 44 2.34 12.81 -16.54
C LEU A 44 2.47 11.30 -16.37
N LYS A 45 3.35 10.83 -15.47
CA LYS A 45 3.53 9.41 -15.20
C LYS A 45 2.26 8.77 -14.64
N SER A 46 1.61 9.43 -13.67
CA SER A 46 0.36 8.92 -13.09
C SER A 46 -0.76 8.84 -14.13
N ILE A 47 -0.97 9.90 -14.93
CA ILE A 47 -1.99 9.92 -15.98
C ILE A 47 -1.71 8.84 -17.04
N SER A 48 -0.45 8.67 -17.48
CA SER A 48 -0.07 7.62 -18.42
C SER A 48 -0.36 6.24 -17.85
N ASN A 49 0.06 5.95 -16.63
CA ASN A 49 -0.16 4.65 -15.99
C ASN A 49 -1.66 4.33 -15.80
N ILE A 50 -2.47 5.32 -15.42
CA ILE A 50 -3.93 5.16 -15.33
C ILE A 50 -4.52 4.93 -16.71
N GLY A 51 -4.06 5.68 -17.73
CA GLY A 51 -4.51 5.53 -19.11
C GLY A 51 -4.25 4.14 -19.69
N VAL A 52 -3.15 3.48 -19.30
CA VAL A 52 -2.88 2.07 -19.65
C VAL A 52 -3.78 1.13 -18.84
N ALA A 53 -3.78 1.28 -17.50
CA ALA A 53 -4.44 0.35 -16.60
C ALA A 53 -5.98 0.37 -16.70
N MET A 54 -6.58 1.52 -17.02
CA MET A 54 -8.02 1.76 -17.02
C MET A 54 -8.53 2.19 -18.41
N ALA A 55 -7.84 1.82 -19.47
CA ALA A 55 -8.19 2.18 -20.86
C ALA A 55 -9.63 1.76 -21.24
N ASP A 56 -10.13 0.69 -20.60
CA ASP A 56 -11.47 0.17 -20.75
C ASP A 56 -12.56 1.02 -20.06
N ARG A 57 -12.20 1.88 -19.11
CA ARG A 57 -13.15 2.58 -18.21
C ARG A 57 -12.96 4.09 -18.12
N MET A 58 -11.77 4.61 -18.43
CA MET A 58 -11.42 6.00 -18.20
C MET A 58 -10.84 6.65 -19.44
N ASP A 59 -11.31 7.84 -19.76
CA ASP A 59 -10.66 8.72 -20.71
C ASP A 59 -9.49 9.51 -20.05
N ARG A 60 -8.79 10.35 -20.84
CA ARG A 60 -7.66 11.12 -20.34
C ARG A 60 -8.06 12.16 -19.28
N GLY A 61 -9.27 12.72 -19.39
CA GLY A 61 -9.80 13.68 -18.41
C GLY A 61 -10.05 12.99 -17.08
N MET A 62 -10.73 11.86 -17.09
CA MET A 62 -10.98 11.01 -15.93
C MET A 62 -9.67 10.51 -15.30
N ALA A 63 -8.68 10.09 -16.11
CA ALA A 63 -7.36 9.70 -15.63
C ALA A 63 -6.64 10.85 -14.92
N SER A 64 -6.75 12.09 -15.42
CA SER A 64 -6.17 13.27 -14.76
C SER A 64 -6.84 13.58 -13.42
N VAL A 65 -8.17 13.49 -13.36
CA VAL A 65 -8.93 13.68 -12.11
C VAL A 65 -8.54 12.60 -11.08
N THR A 66 -8.47 11.33 -11.50
CA THR A 66 -8.09 10.20 -10.65
C THR A 66 -6.65 10.36 -10.14
N ALA A 67 -5.70 10.73 -10.99
CA ALA A 67 -4.31 11.00 -10.58
C ALA A 67 -4.20 12.13 -9.54
N ARG A 68 -4.99 13.20 -9.71
CA ARG A 68 -5.04 14.28 -8.73
C ARG A 68 -5.63 13.84 -7.40
N ARG A 69 -6.71 13.04 -7.42
CA ARG A 69 -7.33 12.48 -6.22
C ARG A 69 -6.39 11.52 -5.50
N SER A 70 -5.63 10.71 -6.25
CA SER A 70 -4.62 9.81 -5.68
C SER A 70 -3.54 10.59 -4.91
N LEU A 71 -3.03 11.70 -5.47
CA LEU A 71 -2.08 12.55 -4.75
C LEU A 71 -2.71 13.20 -3.51
N ARG A 72 -3.96 13.65 -3.61
CA ARG A 72 -4.73 14.19 -2.48
C ARG A 72 -4.90 13.15 -1.37
N SER A 73 -5.24 11.90 -1.73
CA SER A 73 -5.34 10.79 -0.77
C SER A 73 -4.03 10.57 -0.01
N PHE A 74 -2.88 10.62 -0.70
CA PHE A 74 -1.57 10.51 -0.06
C PHE A 74 -1.29 11.66 0.93
N PHE A 75 -1.57 12.91 0.56
CA PHE A 75 -1.38 14.06 1.46
C PHE A 75 -2.29 13.99 2.68
N ARG A 76 -3.54 13.59 2.50
CA ARG A 76 -4.47 13.35 3.61
C ARG A 76 -4.00 12.24 4.54
N ALA A 77 -3.44 11.15 3.99
CA ALA A 77 -2.87 10.07 4.78
C ALA A 77 -1.73 10.57 5.70
N CYS A 78 -0.91 11.53 5.26
CA CYS A 78 0.10 12.15 6.11
C CYS A 78 -0.50 12.91 7.31
N VAL A 79 -1.60 13.63 7.08
CA VAL A 79 -2.34 14.33 8.16
C VAL A 79 -2.93 13.31 9.13
N GLU A 80 -3.58 12.26 8.64
CA GLU A 80 -4.17 11.19 9.45
C GLU A 80 -3.15 10.44 10.29
N ILE A 81 -1.96 10.15 9.75
CA ILE A 81 -0.86 9.56 10.53
C ILE A 81 -0.50 10.50 11.70
N THR A 82 -0.43 11.80 11.45
CA THR A 82 -0.08 12.76 12.50
C THR A 82 -1.20 12.88 13.53
N ILE A 83 -2.47 12.84 13.13
CA ILE A 83 -3.62 12.78 14.03
C ILE A 83 -3.56 11.51 14.87
N ALA A 84 -3.32 10.35 14.26
CA ALA A 84 -3.27 9.07 14.96
C ALA A 84 -2.19 9.02 16.05
N LEU A 85 -1.07 9.73 15.86
CA LEU A 85 0.00 9.83 16.88
C LEU A 85 -0.40 10.67 18.10
N GLU A 86 -1.46 11.46 17.99
CA GLU A 86 -1.98 12.32 19.07
C GLU A 86 -3.34 11.84 19.61
N SER A 87 -3.88 10.75 19.04
CA SER A 87 -5.18 10.18 19.42
C SER A 87 -5.03 9.03 20.41
N SER A 88 -6.05 8.80 21.24
CA SER A 88 -6.14 7.62 22.10
C SER A 88 -6.52 6.38 21.26
N GLU A 89 -6.22 5.19 21.81
CA GLU A 89 -6.64 3.92 21.19
C GLU A 89 -8.16 3.84 20.98
N GLU A 90 -8.92 4.35 21.94
CA GLU A 90 -10.40 4.38 21.87
C GLU A 90 -10.90 5.25 20.71
N GLN A 91 -10.32 6.45 20.54
CA GLN A 91 -10.62 7.32 19.41
C GLN A 91 -10.28 6.64 18.08
N LEU A 92 -9.10 6.00 17.98
CA LEU A 92 -8.69 5.31 16.76
C LEU A 92 -9.57 4.10 16.44
N ARG A 93 -10.08 3.38 17.48
CA ARG A 93 -11.06 2.31 17.26
C ARG A 93 -12.38 2.84 16.69
N ALA A 94 -12.84 3.96 17.21
CA ALA A 94 -14.10 4.58 16.76
C ALA A 94 -13.96 5.16 15.32
N GLU A 95 -12.84 5.84 15.02
CA GLU A 95 -12.62 6.51 13.75
C GLU A 95 -12.21 5.56 12.61
N MET A 96 -11.70 4.38 12.93
CA MET A 96 -11.25 3.39 11.94
C MET A 96 -11.91 2.01 12.19
N PRO A 97 -13.23 1.85 11.96
CA PRO A 97 -13.90 0.57 12.12
C PRO A 97 -13.29 -0.53 11.25
N ILE A 98 -13.34 -1.77 11.74
CA ILE A 98 -12.81 -2.95 11.04
C ILE A 98 -13.95 -3.77 10.46
N ALA A 99 -13.79 -4.18 9.21
CA ALA A 99 -14.60 -5.23 8.59
C ALA A 99 -13.72 -6.45 8.29
N GLY A 100 -14.22 -7.64 8.60
CA GLY A 100 -13.58 -8.90 8.24
C GLY A 100 -12.53 -9.40 9.23
N LEU A 101 -12.46 -8.92 10.47
CA LEU A 101 -11.50 -9.37 11.50
C LEU A 101 -11.49 -10.90 11.66
N LYS A 102 -12.64 -11.54 11.54
CA LYS A 102 -12.79 -13.01 11.56
C LYS A 102 -11.87 -13.76 10.58
N TYR A 103 -11.48 -13.15 9.47
CA TYR A 103 -10.58 -13.78 8.50
C TYR A 103 -9.14 -13.80 9.01
N LEU A 104 -8.72 -12.78 9.74
CA LEU A 104 -7.42 -12.74 10.39
C LEU A 104 -7.36 -13.77 11.53
N ASP A 105 -8.41 -13.83 12.36
CA ASP A 105 -8.52 -14.79 13.46
C ASP A 105 -8.49 -16.23 12.95
N ALA A 106 -9.26 -16.53 11.91
CA ALA A 106 -9.28 -17.87 11.29
C ALA A 106 -7.91 -18.26 10.70
N ALA A 107 -7.17 -17.30 10.16
CA ALA A 107 -5.83 -17.53 9.64
C ALA A 107 -4.82 -17.78 10.77
N LEU A 108 -4.86 -17.00 11.86
CA LEU A 108 -4.02 -17.18 13.04
C LEU A 108 -4.31 -18.48 13.77
N ALA A 109 -5.57 -18.95 13.79
CA ALA A 109 -5.95 -20.23 14.39
C ALA A 109 -5.22 -21.44 13.76
N LYS A 110 -4.63 -21.29 12.56
CA LYS A 110 -3.81 -22.32 11.90
C LYS A 110 -2.41 -22.48 12.54
N GLY A 111 -1.97 -21.55 13.38
CA GLY A 111 -0.72 -21.63 14.15
C GLY A 111 0.57 -21.35 13.36
N ASN A 112 0.50 -20.88 12.11
CA ASN A 112 1.67 -20.66 11.25
C ASN A 112 2.02 -19.17 11.05
N GLY A 113 1.38 -18.28 11.81
CA GLY A 113 1.46 -16.83 11.62
C GLY A 113 0.77 -16.37 10.34
N VAL A 114 0.66 -15.05 10.18
CA VAL A 114 -0.04 -14.45 9.03
C VAL A 114 0.81 -13.38 8.37
N ILE A 115 0.88 -13.43 7.04
CA ILE A 115 1.37 -12.34 6.22
C ILE A 115 0.16 -11.45 5.88
N VAL A 116 0.05 -10.31 6.55
CA VAL A 116 -0.94 -9.29 6.19
C VAL A 116 -0.44 -8.58 4.94
N LEU A 117 -1.11 -8.81 3.82
CA LEU A 117 -0.76 -8.24 2.53
C LEU A 117 -1.47 -6.90 2.35
N SER A 118 -0.69 -5.85 2.11
CA SER A 118 -1.21 -4.52 1.82
C SER A 118 -0.60 -3.93 0.56
N ALA A 119 -1.06 -2.74 0.18
CA ALA A 119 -0.60 -1.98 -0.99
C ALA A 119 -0.39 -0.51 -0.61
N HIS A 120 0.36 0.26 -1.42
CA HIS A 120 0.43 1.74 -1.29
C HIS A 120 -0.89 2.39 -1.72
N LEU A 121 -1.97 1.94 -1.08
CA LEU A 121 -3.35 2.32 -1.33
C LEU A 121 -4.01 2.75 -0.01
N GLY A 122 -4.79 3.84 -0.06
CA GLY A 122 -5.40 4.40 1.14
C GLY A 122 -4.35 4.82 2.17
N ASN A 123 -4.64 4.64 3.46
CA ASN A 123 -3.67 4.87 4.52
C ASN A 123 -3.00 3.56 4.97
N PHE A 124 -2.17 3.00 4.08
CA PHE A 124 -1.47 1.74 4.33
C PHE A 124 -0.55 1.77 5.56
N PHE A 125 -0.11 2.95 6.00
CA PHE A 125 0.70 3.10 7.21
C PHE A 125 -0.12 2.72 8.46
N LEU A 126 -1.35 3.19 8.58
CA LEU A 126 -2.19 2.98 9.75
C LEU A 126 -2.83 1.57 9.82
N VAL A 127 -2.68 0.72 8.80
CA VAL A 127 -3.09 -0.69 8.86
C VAL A 127 -2.45 -1.38 10.06
N GLY A 128 -1.14 -1.21 10.25
CA GLY A 128 -0.42 -1.79 11.37
C GLY A 128 -0.86 -1.22 12.72
N THR A 129 -1.08 0.08 12.80
CA THR A 129 -1.60 0.76 13.98
C THR A 129 -2.96 0.19 14.39
N ARG A 130 -3.87 0.09 13.43
CA ARG A 130 -5.23 -0.36 13.72
C ARG A 130 -5.29 -1.81 14.18
N LEU A 131 -4.44 -2.69 13.59
CA LEU A 131 -4.32 -4.08 14.03
C LEU A 131 -3.63 -4.19 15.41
N ALA A 132 -2.61 -3.39 15.67
CA ALA A 132 -1.91 -3.39 16.95
C ALA A 132 -2.85 -3.00 18.13
N ILE A 133 -3.71 -2.02 17.92
CA ILE A 133 -4.73 -1.58 18.89
C ILE A 133 -5.74 -2.70 19.19
N GLU A 134 -6.03 -3.58 18.22
CA GLU A 134 -6.87 -4.77 18.44
C GLU A 134 -6.12 -5.94 19.13
N GLY A 135 -4.88 -5.73 19.52
CA GLY A 135 -4.08 -6.74 20.21
C GLY A 135 -3.23 -7.64 19.30
N TYR A 136 -3.19 -7.37 17.98
CA TYR A 136 -2.32 -8.10 17.07
C TYR A 136 -0.95 -7.40 16.95
N PRO A 137 0.15 -7.99 17.43
CA PRO A 137 1.47 -7.38 17.33
C PRO A 137 1.85 -7.11 15.86
N ALA A 138 1.89 -5.83 15.47
CA ALA A 138 2.10 -5.43 14.08
C ALA A 138 3.59 -5.28 13.75
N HIS A 139 4.14 -6.22 12.98
CA HIS A 139 5.51 -6.18 12.46
C HIS A 139 5.48 -5.77 10.98
N VAL A 140 6.02 -4.59 10.67
CA VAL A 140 5.95 -4.01 9.31
C VAL A 140 7.30 -4.15 8.60
N LEU A 141 7.31 -4.82 7.46
CA LEU A 141 8.48 -4.91 6.59
C LEU A 141 8.66 -3.61 5.80
N VAL A 142 9.76 -2.91 6.03
CA VAL A 142 10.05 -1.62 5.38
C VAL A 142 11.42 -1.55 4.74
N SER A 143 11.50 -0.91 3.57
CA SER A 143 12.77 -0.51 2.96
C SER A 143 13.25 0.77 3.65
N PRO A 144 14.35 0.75 4.41
CA PRO A 144 14.80 1.93 5.13
C PRO A 144 15.19 3.05 4.16
N PRO A 145 14.91 4.32 4.50
CA PRO A 145 15.43 5.48 3.79
C PRO A 145 16.96 5.45 3.69
N ARG A 146 17.53 6.18 2.72
CA ARG A 146 18.99 6.25 2.55
C ARG A 146 19.69 7.03 3.68
N ASP A 147 19.06 8.05 4.25
CA ASP A 147 19.57 8.80 5.39
C ASP A 147 19.28 8.02 6.69
N PRO A 148 20.30 7.56 7.44
CA PRO A 148 20.09 6.77 8.65
C PRO A 148 19.26 7.51 9.72
N ARG A 149 19.46 8.81 9.87
CA ARG A 149 18.72 9.63 10.85
C ARG A 149 17.24 9.73 10.50
N PHE A 150 16.92 9.76 9.20
CA PHE A 150 15.53 9.73 8.75
C PHE A 150 14.92 8.33 8.94
N ALA A 151 15.72 7.27 8.77
CA ALA A 151 15.29 5.91 9.06
C ALA A 151 14.96 5.73 10.56
N GLU A 152 15.80 6.24 11.45
CA GLU A 152 15.57 6.23 12.90
C GLU A 152 14.30 7.00 13.27
N LEU A 153 14.12 8.22 12.74
CA LEU A 153 12.89 8.99 12.96
C LEU A 153 11.63 8.21 12.52
N MET A 154 11.69 7.55 11.37
CA MET A 154 10.54 6.76 10.89
C MET A 154 10.29 5.50 11.73
N ASP A 155 11.33 4.90 12.30
CA ASP A 155 11.19 3.79 13.25
C ASP A 155 10.57 4.26 14.58
N GLU A 156 10.97 5.44 15.10
CA GLU A 156 10.34 6.08 16.26
C GLU A 156 8.85 6.39 16.00
N VAL A 157 8.53 6.96 14.85
CA VAL A 157 7.14 7.25 14.44
C VAL A 157 6.31 5.96 14.41
N ARG A 158 6.85 4.86 13.87
CA ARG A 158 6.15 3.57 13.87
C ARG A 158 5.97 3.01 15.27
N LEU A 159 6.99 3.11 16.11
CA LEU A 159 6.89 2.65 17.50
C LEU A 159 5.82 3.43 18.28
N GLN A 160 5.75 4.75 18.11
CA GLN A 160 4.69 5.58 18.68
C GLN A 160 3.30 5.23 18.12
N ALA A 161 3.24 4.69 16.90
CA ALA A 161 2.03 4.19 16.24
C ALA A 161 1.79 2.69 16.53
N TRP A 162 2.31 2.14 17.62
CA TRP A 162 2.18 0.72 18.05
C TRP A 162 2.71 -0.31 17.04
N GLN A 163 3.61 0.08 16.14
CA GLN A 163 4.17 -0.80 15.11
C GLN A 163 5.62 -1.14 15.40
N ARG A 164 6.06 -2.34 15.03
CA ARG A 164 7.44 -2.80 15.09
C ARG A 164 8.03 -2.88 13.69
N THR A 165 9.19 -2.25 13.48
CA THR A 165 9.85 -2.24 12.17
C THR A 165 10.69 -3.49 11.95
N ILE A 166 10.51 -4.15 10.81
CA ILE A 166 11.45 -5.10 10.24
C ILE A 166 12.11 -4.42 9.05
N ARG A 167 13.41 -4.12 9.14
CA ARG A 167 14.16 -3.51 8.04
C ARG A 167 14.41 -4.54 6.93
N ALA A 168 14.02 -4.23 5.69
CA ALA A 168 14.15 -5.13 4.55
C ALA A 168 15.61 -5.40 4.13
N ARG A 169 16.55 -4.65 4.67
CA ARG A 169 18.00 -4.82 4.44
C ARG A 169 18.78 -4.82 5.78
N PRO A 170 19.81 -5.67 5.90
CA PRO A 170 20.23 -6.72 4.94
C PRO A 170 19.20 -7.84 4.84
N ARG A 171 19.05 -8.41 3.62
CA ARG A 171 18.00 -9.39 3.29
C ARG A 171 17.97 -10.62 4.22
N ARG A 172 19.15 -11.11 4.61
CA ARG A 172 19.25 -12.28 5.51
C ARG A 172 18.62 -12.00 6.86
N ALA A 173 18.93 -10.85 7.47
CA ALA A 173 18.34 -10.42 8.75
C ALA A 173 16.82 -10.22 8.64
N ALA A 174 16.35 -9.59 7.55
CA ALA A 174 14.93 -9.42 7.29
C ALA A 174 14.18 -10.76 7.23
N LEU A 175 14.73 -11.76 6.51
CA LEU A 175 14.14 -13.09 6.41
C LEU A 175 14.14 -13.83 7.75
N GLN A 176 15.21 -13.69 8.56
CA GLN A 176 15.26 -14.25 9.90
C GLN A 176 14.20 -13.64 10.81
N ALA A 177 14.06 -12.31 10.81
CA ALA A 177 13.06 -11.61 11.60
C ALA A 177 11.63 -12.01 11.20
N LEU A 178 11.33 -12.03 9.88
CA LEU A 178 10.03 -12.48 9.37
C LEU A 178 9.71 -13.91 9.78
N ASN A 179 10.67 -14.84 9.65
CA ASN A 179 10.48 -16.21 10.10
C ASN A 179 10.24 -16.32 11.61
N THR A 180 10.92 -15.50 12.43
CA THR A 180 10.72 -15.47 13.88
C THR A 180 9.32 -15.01 14.23
N VAL A 181 8.82 -13.93 13.59
CA VAL A 181 7.47 -13.40 13.77
C VAL A 181 6.43 -14.47 13.43
N LEU A 182 6.54 -15.10 12.25
CA LEU A 182 5.58 -16.10 11.79
C LEU A 182 5.59 -17.36 12.67
N ARG A 183 6.76 -17.84 13.12
CA ARG A 183 6.87 -18.98 14.06
C ARG A 183 6.25 -18.70 15.43
N ARG A 184 6.15 -17.46 15.83
CA ARG A 184 5.45 -17.02 17.06
C ARG A 184 3.95 -16.88 16.86
N ASN A 185 3.44 -17.24 15.68
CA ASN A 185 2.06 -17.06 15.29
C ASN A 185 1.61 -15.59 15.34
N GLU A 186 2.52 -14.68 15.01
CA GLU A 186 2.28 -13.23 14.95
C GLU A 186 2.07 -12.78 13.50
N ILE A 187 1.74 -11.48 13.28
CA ILE A 187 1.48 -10.92 11.96
C ILE A 187 2.70 -10.17 11.40
N ALA A 188 3.01 -10.42 10.13
CA ALA A 188 3.98 -9.67 9.35
C ALA A 188 3.29 -8.90 8.23
N ILE A 189 3.30 -7.56 8.30
CA ILE A 189 2.66 -6.68 7.29
C ILE A 189 3.65 -6.44 6.16
N VAL A 190 3.23 -6.75 4.94
CA VAL A 190 4.04 -6.62 3.72
C VAL A 190 3.26 -5.83 2.67
N VAL A 191 3.83 -4.70 2.25
CA VAL A 191 3.34 -3.90 1.12
C VAL A 191 4.05 -4.39 -0.14
N ALA A 192 3.33 -4.99 -1.09
CA ALA A 192 3.93 -5.79 -2.16
C ALA A 192 3.59 -5.31 -3.59
N ASP A 193 3.22 -4.06 -3.77
CA ASP A 193 2.77 -3.47 -5.02
C ASP A 193 3.82 -2.57 -5.71
N GLU A 194 5.12 -2.78 -5.44
CA GLU A 194 6.20 -2.08 -6.12
C GLU A 194 6.69 -2.85 -7.36
N TYR A 195 6.49 -2.28 -8.55
CA TYR A 195 6.86 -2.86 -9.84
C TYR A 195 7.90 -2.01 -10.59
N ARG A 196 8.81 -1.33 -9.84
CA ARG A 196 9.66 -0.28 -10.40
C ARG A 196 11.02 -0.72 -10.95
N ASP A 197 11.58 -1.82 -10.49
CA ASP A 197 13.01 -2.14 -10.69
C ASP A 197 13.30 -3.29 -11.65
N GLY A 198 12.31 -3.70 -12.41
CA GLY A 198 12.43 -4.80 -13.37
C GLY A 198 12.73 -6.17 -12.74
N ARG A 199 12.81 -6.27 -11.40
CA ARG A 199 13.10 -7.51 -10.69
C ARG A 199 11.82 -8.18 -10.27
N GLY A 200 11.68 -9.48 -10.50
CA GLY A 200 10.51 -10.23 -10.09
C GLY A 200 10.14 -11.34 -11.04
N ILE A 201 8.88 -11.72 -11.02
CA ILE A 201 8.30 -12.69 -11.94
C ILE A 201 7.40 -11.92 -12.91
N PRO A 202 7.54 -12.12 -14.23
CA PRO A 202 6.63 -11.54 -15.21
C PRO A 202 5.22 -12.06 -14.98
N VAL A 203 4.27 -11.15 -14.77
CA VAL A 203 2.84 -11.44 -14.58
C VAL A 203 1.99 -10.38 -15.27
N PRO A 204 0.79 -10.74 -15.75
CA PRO A 204 -0.17 -9.76 -16.25
C PRO A 204 -0.72 -8.89 -15.09
N LEU A 205 -0.93 -7.61 -15.38
CA LEU A 205 -1.58 -6.64 -14.52
C LEU A 205 -2.26 -5.59 -15.40
N PHE A 206 -3.56 -5.37 -15.25
CA PHE A 206 -4.36 -4.41 -16.05
C PHE A 206 -4.23 -4.59 -17.57
N GLY A 207 -4.08 -5.81 -18.05
CA GLY A 207 -3.87 -6.09 -19.48
C GLY A 207 -2.45 -5.86 -20.00
N GLY A 208 -1.56 -5.25 -19.22
CA GLY A 208 -0.13 -5.17 -19.49
C GLY A 208 0.68 -6.22 -18.72
N ASN A 209 2.01 -6.15 -18.80
CA ASN A 209 2.92 -7.04 -18.07
C ASN A 209 3.79 -6.23 -17.11
N VAL A 210 4.01 -6.77 -15.91
CA VAL A 210 4.88 -6.20 -14.88
C VAL A 210 5.77 -7.29 -14.26
N ASN A 211 6.86 -6.89 -13.61
CA ASN A 211 7.66 -7.81 -12.79
C ASN A 211 7.21 -7.75 -11.32
N ALA A 212 6.40 -8.73 -10.90
CA ALA A 212 5.87 -8.79 -9.55
C ALA A 212 6.88 -9.40 -8.55
N ARG A 213 6.88 -8.87 -7.33
CA ARG A 213 7.71 -9.36 -6.23
C ARG A 213 7.22 -10.73 -5.75
N ARG A 214 8.08 -11.75 -5.89
CA ARG A 214 7.79 -13.12 -5.42
C ARG A 214 7.91 -13.32 -3.91
N GLY A 215 8.39 -12.30 -3.17
CA GLY A 215 8.73 -12.40 -1.75
C GLY A 215 7.59 -12.94 -0.87
N PRO A 216 6.40 -12.32 -0.88
CA PRO A 216 5.26 -12.77 -0.07
C PRO A 216 4.86 -14.22 -0.37
N ALA A 217 4.69 -14.59 -1.64
CA ALA A 217 4.37 -15.95 -2.05
C ALA A 217 5.45 -16.96 -1.60
N THR A 218 6.72 -16.65 -1.81
CA THR A 218 7.83 -17.51 -1.40
C THR A 218 7.87 -17.70 0.12
N LEU A 219 7.64 -16.64 0.89
CA LEU A 219 7.65 -16.70 2.35
C LEU A 219 6.48 -17.57 2.86
N ALA A 220 5.28 -17.31 2.36
CA ALA A 220 4.08 -18.06 2.74
C ALA A 220 4.19 -19.57 2.42
N LEU A 221 4.65 -19.92 1.22
CA LEU A 221 4.84 -21.33 0.82
C LEU A 221 5.90 -22.05 1.65
N ARG A 222 6.93 -21.33 2.13
CA ARG A 222 8.01 -21.90 2.94
C ARG A 222 7.66 -22.06 4.42
N THR A 223 6.84 -21.16 4.95
CA THR A 223 6.49 -21.13 6.39
C THR A 223 5.15 -21.76 6.69
N GLY A 224 4.30 -21.95 5.69
CA GLY A 224 2.90 -22.34 5.88
C GLY A 224 2.00 -21.19 6.30
N ALA A 225 2.54 -19.98 6.46
CA ALA A 225 1.78 -18.79 6.84
C ALA A 225 0.69 -18.47 5.81
N ALA A 226 -0.47 -18.04 6.30
CA ALA A 226 -1.56 -17.54 5.48
C ALA A 226 -1.21 -16.16 4.91
N ILE A 227 -1.70 -15.84 3.71
CA ILE A 227 -1.69 -14.46 3.19
C ILE A 227 -3.10 -13.89 3.31
N VAL A 228 -3.27 -12.92 4.19
CA VAL A 228 -4.55 -12.23 4.43
C VAL A 228 -4.44 -10.79 3.96
N PRO A 229 -5.20 -10.39 2.93
CA PRO A 229 -5.21 -9.00 2.48
C PRO A 229 -5.85 -8.07 3.50
N ALA A 230 -5.25 -6.87 3.70
CA ALA A 230 -5.82 -5.84 4.55
C ALA A 230 -5.48 -4.43 4.03
N LEU A 231 -6.50 -3.57 3.98
CA LEU A 231 -6.43 -2.22 3.44
C LEU A 231 -7.18 -1.26 4.34
N LEU A 232 -6.57 -0.13 4.68
CA LEU A 232 -7.27 0.98 5.33
C LEU A 232 -7.64 2.02 4.27
N VAL A 233 -8.89 2.00 3.84
CA VAL A 233 -9.39 2.80 2.74
C VAL A 233 -10.31 3.92 3.21
N ARG A 234 -10.26 5.03 2.49
CA ARG A 234 -11.21 6.13 2.68
C ARG A 234 -12.55 5.78 2.07
N GLN A 235 -13.58 6.00 2.86
CA GLN A 235 -14.97 5.81 2.47
C GLN A 235 -15.52 7.08 1.78
N PRO A 236 -16.71 7.02 1.14
CA PRO A 236 -17.35 8.18 0.51
C PRO A 236 -17.66 9.35 1.46
N ASP A 237 -17.82 9.07 2.76
CA ASP A 237 -18.04 10.05 3.83
C ASP A 237 -16.73 10.65 4.39
N ASP A 238 -15.59 10.39 3.71
CA ASP A 238 -14.24 10.75 4.12
C ASP A 238 -13.72 10.01 5.37
N GLY A 239 -14.51 9.12 5.99
CA GLY A 239 -14.06 8.25 7.09
C GLY A 239 -13.07 7.18 6.62
N LEU A 240 -12.29 6.63 7.53
CA LEU A 240 -11.40 5.50 7.26
C LEU A 240 -12.04 4.18 7.70
N LYS A 241 -11.81 3.11 6.93
CA LYS A 241 -12.27 1.76 7.29
C LYS A 241 -11.19 0.73 6.97
N LEU A 242 -10.82 -0.09 7.96
CA LEU A 242 -9.95 -1.24 7.72
C LEU A 242 -10.80 -2.40 7.19
N ILE A 243 -10.46 -2.83 5.97
CA ILE A 243 -11.09 -3.98 5.31
C ILE A 243 -10.08 -5.11 5.30
N ILE A 244 -10.44 -6.23 5.92
CA ILE A 244 -9.68 -7.49 5.91
C ILE A 244 -10.45 -8.46 5.06
N GLU A 245 -9.80 -9.00 4.02
CA GLU A 245 -10.40 -9.96 3.11
C GLU A 245 -10.08 -11.41 3.52
N PRO A 246 -10.80 -12.41 2.99
CA PRO A 246 -10.44 -13.81 3.16
C PRO A 246 -8.99 -14.11 2.74
N GLU A 247 -8.39 -15.12 3.36
CA GLU A 247 -7.07 -15.63 2.98
C GLU A 247 -7.00 -15.92 1.48
N LEU A 248 -5.90 -15.49 0.85
CA LEU A 248 -5.63 -15.82 -0.54
C LEU A 248 -5.22 -17.30 -0.67
N GLU A 249 -5.94 -18.04 -1.50
CA GLU A 249 -5.55 -19.39 -1.84
C GLU A 249 -4.21 -19.41 -2.57
N LEU A 250 -3.23 -20.12 -2.03
CA LEU A 250 -1.94 -20.31 -2.65
C LEU A 250 -1.92 -21.61 -3.49
N ALA A 251 -1.19 -21.59 -4.59
CA ALA A 251 -0.97 -22.80 -5.37
C ALA A 251 -0.06 -23.77 -4.59
N ARG A 252 -0.50 -25.01 -4.41
CA ARG A 252 0.23 -26.09 -3.72
C ARG A 252 0.20 -27.34 -4.59
N SER A 253 1.01 -27.38 -5.65
CA SER A 253 1.03 -28.47 -6.64
C SER A 253 2.20 -29.46 -6.47
N GLY A 254 3.07 -29.25 -5.48
CA GLY A 254 4.31 -30.02 -5.29
C GLY A 254 5.46 -29.62 -6.22
N LYS A 255 5.29 -28.59 -7.08
CA LYS A 255 6.31 -28.06 -8.01
C LYS A 255 6.68 -26.63 -7.64
N SER A 256 7.64 -26.44 -6.75
CA SER A 256 7.91 -25.19 -6.02
C SER A 256 8.09 -23.93 -6.89
N LYS A 257 8.67 -24.00 -8.10
CA LYS A 257 8.82 -22.84 -8.99
C LYS A 257 7.48 -22.39 -9.58
N ASN A 258 6.63 -23.33 -9.97
CA ASN A 258 5.30 -23.05 -10.52
C ASN A 258 4.37 -22.53 -9.43
N GLU A 259 4.46 -23.07 -8.21
CA GLU A 259 3.67 -22.59 -7.07
C GLU A 259 3.96 -21.14 -6.72
N VAL A 260 5.24 -20.75 -6.68
CA VAL A 260 5.63 -19.35 -6.42
C VAL A 260 5.10 -18.42 -7.51
N ARG A 261 5.19 -18.84 -8.79
CA ARG A 261 4.67 -18.04 -9.92
C ARG A 261 3.16 -17.88 -9.84
N GLU A 262 2.45 -18.97 -9.67
CA GLU A 262 0.98 -19.02 -9.58
C GLU A 262 0.48 -18.20 -8.38
N SER A 263 1.08 -18.40 -7.20
CA SER A 263 0.72 -17.63 -6.00
C SER A 263 1.03 -16.13 -6.17
N THR A 264 2.14 -15.78 -6.85
CA THR A 264 2.46 -14.38 -7.19
C THR A 264 1.41 -13.79 -8.14
N LEU A 265 0.93 -14.57 -9.10
CA LEU A 265 -0.14 -14.17 -10.00
C LEU A 265 -1.45 -13.89 -9.23
N ARG A 266 -1.85 -14.77 -8.30
CA ARG A 266 -3.06 -14.57 -7.47
C ARG A 266 -2.96 -13.32 -6.60
N ILE A 267 -1.78 -13.03 -6.01
CA ILE A 267 -1.51 -11.78 -5.29
C ILE A 267 -1.69 -10.57 -6.23
N THR A 268 -1.18 -10.65 -7.45
CA THR A 268 -1.28 -9.56 -8.44
C THR A 268 -2.72 -9.36 -8.92
N GLN A 269 -3.47 -10.43 -9.11
CA GLN A 269 -4.91 -10.38 -9.45
C GLN A 269 -5.74 -9.76 -8.33
N TRP A 270 -5.43 -10.08 -7.07
CA TRP A 270 -6.03 -9.41 -5.92
C TRP A 270 -5.76 -7.91 -5.97
N LEU A 271 -4.49 -7.49 -6.18
CA LEU A 271 -4.14 -6.09 -6.27
C LEU A 271 -4.88 -5.38 -7.42
N GLU A 272 -4.99 -6.02 -8.60
CA GLU A 272 -5.73 -5.45 -9.73
C GLU A 272 -7.19 -5.16 -9.37
N ARG A 273 -7.90 -6.14 -8.78
CA ARG A 273 -9.29 -5.95 -8.32
C ARG A 273 -9.39 -4.80 -7.33
N THR A 274 -8.48 -4.75 -6.37
CA THR A 274 -8.42 -3.72 -5.32
C THR A 274 -8.20 -2.32 -5.89
N VAL A 275 -7.23 -2.15 -6.78
CA VAL A 275 -6.95 -0.86 -7.42
C VAL A 275 -8.10 -0.42 -8.33
N ARG A 276 -8.76 -1.36 -9.01
CA ARG A 276 -9.97 -1.06 -9.80
C ARG A 276 -11.15 -0.59 -8.93
N ALA A 277 -11.22 -1.01 -7.67
CA ALA A 277 -12.23 -0.55 -6.71
C ALA A 277 -11.90 0.82 -6.11
N TYR A 278 -10.61 1.13 -5.90
CA TYR A 278 -10.15 2.37 -5.27
C TYR A 278 -9.04 3.07 -6.09
N PRO A 279 -9.31 3.41 -7.37
CA PRO A 279 -8.26 3.91 -8.28
C PRO A 279 -7.70 5.28 -7.87
N ASP A 280 -8.47 6.08 -7.14
CA ASP A 280 -8.11 7.40 -6.63
C ASP A 280 -7.37 7.37 -5.28
N GLN A 281 -7.09 6.17 -4.74
CA GLN A 281 -6.35 5.99 -3.50
C GLN A 281 -5.03 5.24 -3.67
N TRP A 282 -4.69 4.75 -4.87
CA TRP A 282 -3.46 4.02 -5.13
C TRP A 282 -2.34 4.91 -5.67
N ASN A 283 -1.09 4.57 -5.33
CA ASN A 283 0.09 5.29 -5.83
C ASN A 283 0.45 4.84 -7.25
N TRP A 284 -0.08 5.50 -8.26
CA TRP A 284 0.12 5.20 -9.68
C TRP A 284 1.56 5.35 -10.17
N THR A 285 2.50 5.88 -9.38
CA THR A 285 3.92 5.94 -9.74
C THR A 285 4.70 4.67 -9.41
N ASN A 286 4.08 3.71 -8.70
CA ASN A 286 4.71 2.45 -8.28
C ASN A 286 4.79 1.40 -9.39
N ILE A 287 4.21 1.66 -10.54
CA ILE A 287 4.19 0.72 -11.66
C ILE A 287 5.19 1.12 -12.75
N GLN A 288 5.86 0.12 -13.33
CA GLN A 288 6.66 0.21 -14.52
C GLN A 288 6.29 -0.96 -15.42
N TRP A 289 5.71 -0.64 -16.57
CA TRP A 289 5.29 -1.62 -17.56
C TRP A 289 6.48 -2.27 -18.26
N GLN A 290 6.38 -3.56 -18.56
CA GLN A 290 7.31 -4.23 -19.50
C GLN A 290 6.93 -3.84 -20.93
N GLY A 291 7.91 -3.50 -21.75
CA GLY A 291 7.67 -3.06 -23.15
C GLY A 291 7.27 -1.59 -23.30
N GLY A 292 7.46 -0.77 -22.27
CA GLY A 292 7.31 0.69 -22.12
C GLY A 292 6.56 1.47 -23.22
N SER A 293 7.20 1.72 -24.35
CA SER A 293 6.65 2.50 -25.48
C SER A 293 5.55 1.78 -26.26
N ASP A 294 5.58 0.46 -26.33
CA ASP A 294 4.66 -0.33 -27.16
C ASP A 294 3.27 -0.42 -26.51
N LEU A 295 3.20 -0.42 -25.17
CA LEU A 295 1.93 -0.41 -24.44
C LEU A 295 1.23 0.96 -24.48
N GLU A 296 1.98 2.06 -24.49
CA GLU A 296 1.41 3.39 -24.73
C GLU A 296 0.83 3.51 -26.14
N SER A 297 1.50 2.90 -27.12
CA SER A 297 1.04 2.85 -28.53
C SER A 297 -0.20 1.95 -28.68
N ALA A 298 -0.20 0.76 -28.08
CA ALA A 298 -1.35 -0.16 -28.08
C ALA A 298 -2.58 0.43 -27.36
N ALA A 299 -2.40 1.12 -26.25
CA ALA A 299 -3.48 1.84 -25.56
C ALA A 299 -4.05 2.97 -26.41
N LYS A 300 -3.22 3.62 -27.22
CA LYS A 300 -3.62 4.67 -28.17
C LYS A 300 -4.39 4.09 -29.36
N GLU A 301 -3.96 2.95 -29.91
CA GLU A 301 -4.66 2.26 -31.00
C GLU A 301 -6.02 1.70 -30.57
N HIS A 302 -6.11 1.08 -29.41
CA HIS A 302 -7.38 0.57 -28.87
C HIS A 302 -8.39 1.70 -28.65
N ARG A 303 -7.92 2.88 -28.31
CA ARG A 303 -8.71 4.10 -28.14
C ARG A 303 -9.23 4.65 -29.48
N LEU A 304 -8.39 4.67 -30.51
CA LEU A 304 -8.77 5.12 -31.86
C LEU A 304 -9.83 4.19 -32.47
N GLN A 305 -9.74 2.87 -32.24
CA GLN A 305 -10.73 1.90 -32.70
C GLN A 305 -12.10 2.03 -31.98
N ARG A 306 -12.15 2.57 -30.74
CA ARG A 306 -13.41 2.84 -30.03
C ARG A 306 -14.08 4.16 -30.46
N LEU A 307 -13.33 5.13 -30.93
CA LEU A 307 -13.85 6.40 -31.42
C LEU A 307 -14.36 6.32 -32.87
N SER A 308 -14.05 5.23 -33.57
CA SER A 308 -14.50 4.93 -34.93
C SER A 308 -15.70 3.96 -35.01
N ARG A 309 -16.23 3.57 -33.88
CA ARG A 309 -17.50 2.81 -33.70
C ARG A 309 -18.55 3.68 -33.00
#